data_b02ff1d732e21bb59ce63f4a7207bb29
#
_entry.id   b02ff1d732e21bb59ce63f4a7207bb29
#
_cell.length_a   1.000
_cell.length_b   1.000
_cell.length_c   1.000
_cell.angle_alpha   90.00
_cell.angle_beta   90.00
_cell.angle_gamma   90.00
#
_symmetry.space_group_name_H-M   'P 1'
#
loop_
_entity.id
_entity.type
_entity.pdbx_description
1 polymer ?
#
loop_
_entity_poly.entity_id
_entity_poly.type
_entity_poly.pdbx_seq_one_letter_code
_entity_poly.pdbx_strand_id
1 'polypeptide(L)'
;MGKRIAIIEDEAAIRDNYAEAFRREGYSVDAFDARQPAMNAFENRLPDLVVIDVNLKDDIEGGFELCRELRARSLDLPIIFLTARDSEFDAVSGLRLGADDYLTKDISLPHLMARIAALFRRMEAMQKPQGADSSIRRGDLAIDTERMSIHWQDHAVGLTLTEFWLVHAMARYPGHVKNRQQLMDAAQTVLDDNTITSHIKRIRRKFVAIDANFDAIATVYGMGYRWLSE
;
A
#
# COMPACT_ATOMS: atom_id res chain seq x y z
N MET A 1 -7.30 -19.53 9.95
CA MET A 1 -8.31 -19.10 8.96
C MET A 1 -7.58 -18.58 7.72
N GLY A 2 -8.08 -18.91 6.52
CA GLY A 2 -7.49 -18.37 5.29
C GLY A 2 -7.67 -16.86 5.22
N LYS A 3 -6.72 -16.16 4.55
CA LYS A 3 -6.82 -14.71 4.28
C LYS A 3 -8.03 -14.43 3.38
N ARG A 4 -8.73 -13.33 3.66
CA ARG A 4 -9.94 -12.93 2.92
C ARG A 4 -9.62 -11.76 1.98
N ILE A 5 -9.84 -11.97 0.68
CA ILE A 5 -9.68 -10.95 -0.36
C ILE A 5 -11.06 -10.50 -0.82
N ALA A 6 -11.26 -9.20 -0.93
CA ALA A 6 -12.40 -8.67 -1.65
C ALA A 6 -11.97 -8.21 -3.04
N ILE A 7 -12.77 -8.53 -4.06
CA ILE A 7 -12.61 -8.02 -5.42
C ILE A 7 -13.84 -7.21 -5.80
N ILE A 8 -13.62 -5.99 -6.29
CA ILE A 8 -14.67 -5.08 -6.77
C ILE A 8 -14.41 -4.78 -8.23
N GLU A 9 -15.25 -5.34 -9.09
CA GLU A 9 -15.12 -5.35 -10.54
C GLU A 9 -16.52 -5.49 -11.14
N ASP A 10 -16.91 -4.58 -12.00
CA ASP A 10 -18.27 -4.59 -12.57
C ASP A 10 -18.45 -5.62 -13.70
N GLU A 11 -17.39 -5.93 -14.44
CA GLU A 11 -17.44 -6.93 -15.50
C GLU A 11 -17.42 -8.35 -14.93
N ALA A 12 -18.56 -9.06 -15.02
CA ALA A 12 -18.76 -10.36 -14.40
C ALA A 12 -17.70 -11.39 -14.80
N ALA A 13 -17.33 -11.46 -16.08
CA ALA A 13 -16.36 -12.43 -16.59
C ALA A 13 -14.96 -12.20 -16.00
N ILE A 14 -14.54 -10.96 -15.84
CA ILE A 14 -13.26 -10.57 -15.25
C ILE A 14 -13.30 -10.85 -13.75
N ARG A 15 -14.34 -10.39 -13.07
CA ARG A 15 -14.54 -10.60 -11.62
C ARG A 15 -14.48 -12.08 -11.24
N ASP A 16 -15.24 -12.93 -11.98
CA ASP A 16 -15.32 -14.35 -11.69
C ASP A 16 -14.00 -15.06 -11.97
N ASN A 17 -13.28 -14.69 -13.03
CA ASN A 17 -11.97 -15.24 -13.37
C ASN A 17 -10.94 -14.96 -12.26
N TYR A 18 -10.82 -13.72 -11.79
CA TYR A 18 -9.92 -13.39 -10.69
C TYR A 18 -10.36 -14.02 -9.37
N ALA A 19 -11.65 -14.02 -9.08
CA ALA A 19 -12.17 -14.64 -7.86
C ALA A 19 -11.86 -16.14 -7.82
N GLU A 20 -12.01 -16.85 -8.95
CA GLU A 20 -11.66 -18.27 -9.06
C GLU A 20 -10.14 -18.48 -8.88
N ALA A 21 -9.31 -17.65 -9.52
CA ALA A 21 -7.86 -17.71 -9.37
C ALA A 21 -7.42 -17.53 -7.91
N PHE A 22 -7.99 -16.55 -7.21
CA PHE A 22 -7.67 -16.31 -5.79
C PHE A 22 -8.13 -17.48 -4.90
N ARG A 23 -9.29 -18.08 -5.17
CA ARG A 23 -9.76 -19.27 -4.44
C ARG A 23 -8.87 -20.49 -4.66
N ARG A 24 -8.34 -20.69 -5.86
CA ARG A 24 -7.38 -21.78 -6.17
C ARG A 24 -6.08 -21.65 -5.36
N GLU A 25 -5.67 -20.42 -5.05
CA GLU A 25 -4.51 -20.14 -4.19
C GLU A 25 -4.84 -20.24 -2.68
N GLY A 26 -6.07 -20.64 -2.32
CA GLY A 26 -6.47 -20.88 -0.94
C GLY A 26 -7.02 -19.66 -0.20
N TYR A 27 -7.29 -18.55 -0.90
CA TYR A 27 -7.93 -17.38 -0.29
C TYR A 27 -9.45 -17.54 -0.22
N SER A 28 -10.05 -16.97 0.83
CA SER A 28 -11.49 -16.70 0.87
C SER A 28 -11.78 -15.44 0.05
N VAL A 29 -12.79 -15.46 -0.83
CA VAL A 29 -13.01 -14.36 -1.76
C VAL A 29 -14.44 -13.87 -1.71
N ASP A 30 -14.61 -12.59 -1.40
CA ASP A 30 -15.84 -11.84 -1.55
C ASP A 30 -15.77 -11.05 -2.86
N ALA A 31 -16.77 -11.19 -3.73
CA ALA A 31 -16.79 -10.55 -5.03
C ALA A 31 -18.02 -9.63 -5.17
N PHE A 32 -17.76 -8.38 -5.57
CA PHE A 32 -18.77 -7.33 -5.68
C PHE A 32 -18.71 -6.70 -7.06
N ASP A 33 -19.85 -6.31 -7.57
CA ASP A 33 -20.00 -5.67 -8.88
C ASP A 33 -20.07 -4.14 -8.81
N ALA A 34 -20.10 -3.58 -7.60
CA ALA A 34 -20.19 -2.15 -7.37
C ALA A 34 -19.69 -1.74 -5.97
N ARG A 35 -19.44 -0.44 -5.81
CA ARG A 35 -18.96 0.17 -4.57
C ARG A 35 -19.91 -0.05 -3.38
N GLN A 36 -21.20 0.23 -3.55
CA GLN A 36 -22.16 0.20 -2.44
C GLN A 36 -22.36 -1.20 -1.84
N PRO A 37 -22.54 -2.29 -2.62
CA PRO A 37 -22.57 -3.65 -2.07
C PRO A 37 -21.30 -4.01 -1.28
N ALA A 38 -20.13 -3.62 -1.76
CA ALA A 38 -18.88 -3.85 -1.05
C ALA A 38 -18.84 -3.11 0.29
N MET A 39 -19.19 -1.81 0.30
CA MET A 39 -19.20 -0.99 1.51
C MET A 39 -20.16 -1.53 2.57
N ASN A 40 -21.35 -1.97 2.17
CA ASN A 40 -22.33 -2.59 3.08
C ASN A 40 -21.78 -3.88 3.71
N ALA A 41 -21.11 -4.71 2.93
CA ALA A 41 -20.47 -5.93 3.44
C ALA A 41 -19.32 -5.62 4.42
N PHE A 42 -18.61 -4.52 4.21
CA PHE A 42 -17.48 -4.08 5.02
C PHE A 42 -17.89 -3.35 6.31
N GLU A 43 -19.16 -3.04 6.51
CA GLU A 43 -19.65 -2.46 7.77
C GLU A 43 -19.36 -3.36 8.96
N ASN A 44 -19.53 -4.68 8.80
CA ASN A 44 -19.35 -5.64 9.87
C ASN A 44 -17.88 -6.07 10.01
N ARG A 45 -17.17 -6.24 8.91
CA ARG A 45 -15.78 -6.69 8.91
C ARG A 45 -15.08 -6.33 7.60
N LEU A 46 -13.95 -5.64 7.69
CA LEU A 46 -13.06 -5.42 6.56
C LEU A 46 -12.41 -6.73 6.08
N PRO A 47 -12.14 -6.89 4.77
CA PRO A 47 -11.30 -7.98 4.27
C PRO A 47 -9.83 -7.78 4.69
N ASP A 48 -9.00 -8.79 4.42
CA ASP A 48 -7.56 -8.70 4.68
C ASP A 48 -6.80 -7.99 3.52
N LEU A 49 -7.41 -7.89 2.34
CA LEU A 49 -6.91 -7.16 1.16
C LEU A 49 -8.07 -6.85 0.22
N VAL A 50 -7.98 -5.73 -0.47
CA VAL A 50 -8.98 -5.32 -1.48
C VAL A 50 -8.30 -5.13 -2.84
N VAL A 51 -8.90 -5.71 -3.88
CA VAL A 51 -8.58 -5.46 -5.29
C VAL A 51 -9.74 -4.69 -5.90
N ILE A 52 -9.48 -3.54 -6.50
CA ILE A 52 -10.50 -2.60 -6.96
C ILE A 52 -10.25 -2.24 -8.42
N ASP A 53 -11.24 -2.37 -9.29
CA ASP A 53 -11.22 -1.64 -10.56
C ASP A 53 -11.55 -0.15 -10.31
N VAL A 54 -10.92 0.71 -11.07
CA VAL A 54 -11.19 2.16 -11.01
C VAL A 54 -12.58 2.46 -11.56
N ASN A 55 -12.94 1.86 -12.69
CA ASN A 55 -14.25 2.03 -13.33
C ASN A 55 -15.25 1.00 -12.78
N LEU A 56 -16.30 1.46 -12.13
CA LEU A 56 -17.33 0.59 -11.58
C LEU A 56 -18.70 0.99 -12.13
N LYS A 57 -19.25 0.22 -13.09
CA LYS A 57 -20.54 0.47 -13.74
C LYS A 57 -20.66 1.92 -14.25
N ASP A 58 -21.68 2.63 -13.75
CA ASP A 58 -21.98 4.01 -14.13
C ASP A 58 -21.12 5.05 -13.38
N ASP A 59 -20.19 4.59 -12.52
CA ASP A 59 -19.30 5.43 -11.72
C ASP A 59 -17.85 5.32 -12.21
N ILE A 60 -17.46 6.24 -13.12
CA ILE A 60 -16.15 6.25 -13.77
C ILE A 60 -14.97 6.38 -12.77
N GLU A 61 -15.22 6.94 -11.60
CA GLU A 61 -14.25 7.09 -10.52
C GLU A 61 -14.62 6.31 -9.25
N GLY A 62 -15.60 5.41 -9.34
CA GLY A 62 -16.15 4.67 -8.21
C GLY A 62 -15.11 3.90 -7.41
N GLY A 63 -14.09 3.36 -8.08
CA GLY A 63 -12.96 2.71 -7.42
C GLY A 63 -12.10 3.68 -6.62
N PHE A 64 -11.87 4.90 -7.11
CA PHE A 64 -11.13 5.93 -6.38
C PHE A 64 -11.89 6.41 -5.14
N GLU A 65 -13.21 6.59 -5.26
CA GLU A 65 -14.06 6.93 -4.12
C GLU A 65 -14.05 5.81 -3.07
N LEU A 66 -14.17 4.55 -3.50
CA LEU A 66 -14.10 3.40 -2.61
C LEU A 66 -12.76 3.35 -1.86
N CYS A 67 -11.64 3.56 -2.55
CA CYS A 67 -10.32 3.62 -1.92
C CYS A 67 -10.25 4.71 -0.85
N ARG A 68 -10.80 5.90 -1.12
CA ARG A 68 -10.84 7.01 -0.17
C ARG A 68 -11.66 6.66 1.08
N GLU A 69 -12.83 6.05 0.91
CA GLU A 69 -13.69 5.61 2.01
C GLU A 69 -13.01 4.52 2.86
N LEU A 70 -12.35 3.56 2.23
CA LEU A 70 -11.63 2.49 2.92
C LEU A 70 -10.42 3.04 3.70
N ARG A 71 -9.70 4.02 3.14
CA ARG A 71 -8.59 4.68 3.84
C ARG A 71 -9.03 5.52 5.03
N ALA A 72 -10.23 6.09 5.00
CA ALA A 72 -10.80 6.75 6.15
C ALA A 72 -11.15 5.76 7.29
N ARG A 73 -11.38 4.47 6.98
CA ARG A 73 -11.67 3.42 7.96
C ARG A 73 -10.42 2.69 8.43
N SER A 74 -9.45 2.44 7.56
CA SER A 74 -8.22 1.71 7.87
C SER A 74 -7.06 2.15 6.99
N LEU A 75 -5.96 2.56 7.62
CA LEU A 75 -4.69 2.83 6.93
C LEU A 75 -3.93 1.54 6.59
N ASP A 76 -4.13 0.48 7.37
CA ASP A 76 -3.38 -0.77 7.29
C ASP A 76 -3.96 -1.78 6.30
N LEU A 77 -5.20 -1.57 5.83
CA LEU A 77 -5.85 -2.42 4.84
C LEU A 77 -5.09 -2.32 3.49
N PRO A 78 -4.49 -3.39 2.97
CA PRO A 78 -3.87 -3.35 1.65
C PRO A 78 -4.91 -3.13 0.55
N ILE A 79 -4.64 -2.18 -0.36
CA ILE A 79 -5.49 -1.86 -1.50
C ILE A 79 -4.66 -1.91 -2.77
N ILE A 80 -5.09 -2.70 -3.74
CA ILE A 80 -4.53 -2.79 -5.09
C ILE A 80 -5.58 -2.27 -6.08
N PHE A 81 -5.22 -1.31 -6.92
CA PHE A 81 -5.99 -1.05 -8.13
C PHE A 81 -5.60 -2.04 -9.23
N LEU A 82 -6.61 -2.63 -9.87
CA LEU A 82 -6.46 -3.52 -11.02
C LEU A 82 -7.43 -3.07 -12.10
N THR A 83 -6.95 -2.32 -13.10
CA THR A 83 -7.80 -1.58 -14.01
C THR A 83 -7.30 -1.62 -15.45
N ALA A 84 -8.17 -1.36 -16.42
CA ALA A 84 -7.78 -1.17 -17.82
C ALA A 84 -7.11 0.20 -18.07
N ARG A 85 -7.16 1.14 -17.11
CA ARG A 85 -6.51 2.44 -17.25
C ARG A 85 -5.00 2.30 -17.07
N ASP A 86 -4.25 2.63 -18.10
CA ASP A 86 -2.79 2.52 -18.17
C ASP A 86 -2.08 3.89 -18.13
N SER A 87 -2.82 4.99 -18.01
CA SER A 87 -2.22 6.31 -17.98
C SER A 87 -1.40 6.52 -16.70
N GLU A 88 -0.22 7.11 -16.86
CA GLU A 88 0.63 7.51 -15.72
C GLU A 88 -0.11 8.44 -14.74
N PHE A 89 -1.02 9.27 -15.26
CA PHE A 89 -1.83 10.18 -14.44
C PHE A 89 -2.80 9.42 -13.54
N ASP A 90 -3.46 8.38 -14.04
CA ASP A 90 -4.38 7.55 -13.25
C ASP A 90 -3.63 6.75 -12.19
N ALA A 91 -2.47 6.18 -12.54
CA ALA A 91 -1.60 5.48 -11.60
C ALA A 91 -1.15 6.41 -10.45
N VAL A 92 -0.66 7.61 -10.78
CA VAL A 92 -0.27 8.62 -9.79
C VAL A 92 -1.46 9.04 -8.92
N SER A 93 -2.66 9.16 -9.50
CA SER A 93 -3.89 9.54 -8.78
C SER A 93 -4.32 8.43 -7.82
N GLY A 94 -4.38 7.18 -8.25
CA GLY A 94 -4.72 6.03 -7.41
C GLY A 94 -3.77 5.88 -6.22
N LEU A 95 -2.47 5.97 -6.49
CA LEU A 95 -1.45 5.93 -5.44
C LEU A 95 -1.56 7.12 -4.47
N ARG A 96 -1.91 8.32 -4.95
CA ARG A 96 -2.14 9.51 -4.10
C ARG A 96 -3.34 9.35 -3.17
N LEU A 97 -4.35 8.58 -3.55
CA LEU A 97 -5.52 8.27 -2.72
C LEU A 97 -5.20 7.27 -1.61
N GLY A 98 -4.08 6.58 -1.70
CA GLY A 98 -3.64 5.69 -0.64
C GLY A 98 -3.52 4.22 -1.04
N ALA A 99 -3.71 3.86 -2.30
CA ALA A 99 -3.45 2.49 -2.73
C ALA A 99 -1.99 2.08 -2.48
N ASP A 100 -1.80 0.81 -2.20
CA ASP A 100 -0.47 0.21 -2.01
C ASP A 100 0.16 -0.17 -3.34
N ASP A 101 -0.66 -0.49 -4.35
CA ASP A 101 -0.22 -0.80 -5.70
C ASP A 101 -1.27 -0.37 -6.74
N TYR A 102 -0.82 -0.17 -8.00
CA TYR A 102 -1.66 0.15 -9.15
C TYR A 102 -1.21 -0.69 -10.33
N LEU A 103 -2.08 -1.56 -10.81
CA LEU A 103 -1.79 -2.57 -11.82
C LEU A 103 -2.77 -2.45 -12.98
N THR A 104 -2.28 -2.68 -14.17
CA THR A 104 -3.12 -2.79 -15.37
C THR A 104 -3.63 -4.23 -15.55
N LYS A 105 -4.83 -4.40 -16.14
CA LYS A 105 -5.48 -5.73 -16.32
C LYS A 105 -4.73 -6.65 -17.28
N ASP A 106 -3.72 -6.18 -18.00
CA ASP A 106 -2.81 -6.98 -18.82
C ASP A 106 -1.73 -7.72 -17.98
N ILE A 107 -1.66 -7.45 -16.68
CA ILE A 107 -0.76 -8.18 -15.78
C ILE A 107 -1.09 -9.68 -15.80
N SER A 108 -0.07 -10.53 -15.85
CA SER A 108 -0.29 -11.98 -15.75
C SER A 108 -0.77 -12.37 -14.34
N LEU A 109 -1.64 -13.37 -14.25
CA LEU A 109 -2.12 -13.89 -12.96
C LEU A 109 -0.99 -14.25 -11.99
N PRO A 110 0.10 -14.95 -12.39
CA PRO A 110 1.21 -15.23 -11.48
C PRO A 110 1.85 -13.97 -10.89
N HIS A 111 1.98 -12.90 -11.67
CA HIS A 111 2.51 -11.64 -11.16
C HIS A 111 1.55 -10.96 -10.18
N LEU A 112 0.24 -10.93 -10.46
CA LEU A 112 -0.75 -10.42 -9.52
C LEU A 112 -0.71 -11.22 -8.21
N MET A 113 -0.66 -12.56 -8.28
CA MET A 113 -0.57 -13.42 -7.10
C MET A 113 0.72 -13.16 -6.29
N ALA A 114 1.85 -12.96 -6.96
CA ALA A 114 3.10 -12.62 -6.29
C ALA A 114 3.01 -11.29 -5.51
N ARG A 115 2.30 -10.29 -6.05
CA ARG A 115 2.07 -8.99 -5.38
C ARG A 115 1.15 -9.14 -4.17
N ILE A 116 0.04 -9.86 -4.31
CA ILE A 116 -0.86 -10.17 -3.19
C ILE A 116 -0.12 -10.91 -2.07
N ALA A 117 0.64 -11.94 -2.43
CA ALA A 117 1.43 -12.72 -1.46
C ALA A 117 2.50 -11.85 -0.77
N ALA A 118 3.11 -10.91 -1.48
CA ALA A 118 4.07 -9.96 -0.91
C ALA A 118 3.42 -9.04 0.13
N LEU A 119 2.21 -8.53 -0.15
CA LEU A 119 1.44 -7.73 0.80
C LEU A 119 1.09 -8.53 2.06
N PHE A 120 0.63 -9.75 1.92
CA PHE A 120 0.33 -10.62 3.07
C PHE A 120 1.56 -10.98 3.89
N ARG A 121 2.71 -11.28 3.25
CA ARG A 121 3.97 -11.54 3.97
C ARG A 121 4.39 -10.34 4.83
N ARG A 122 4.21 -9.11 4.32
CA ARG A 122 4.46 -7.89 5.11
C ARG A 122 3.60 -7.84 6.36
N MET A 123 2.29 -8.09 6.23
CA MET A 123 1.38 -8.13 7.37
C MET A 123 1.76 -9.22 8.37
N GLU A 124 2.19 -10.39 7.91
CA GLU A 124 2.61 -11.49 8.78
C GLU A 124 3.96 -11.26 9.46
N ALA A 125 4.88 -10.61 8.77
CA ALA A 125 6.17 -10.23 9.36
C ALA A 125 6.01 -9.30 10.57
N MET A 126 4.89 -8.56 10.62
CA MET A 126 4.51 -7.69 11.75
C MET A 126 3.98 -8.46 12.96
N GLN A 127 3.33 -9.61 12.73
CA GLN A 127 2.71 -10.42 13.81
C GLN A 127 3.71 -11.33 14.51
N LYS A 128 4.94 -11.46 14.00
CA LYS A 128 6.00 -12.24 14.64
C LYS A 128 6.81 -11.32 15.55
N PRO A 129 6.94 -11.63 16.86
CA PRO A 129 7.83 -10.90 17.73
C PRO A 129 9.25 -11.04 17.18
N GLN A 130 9.75 -10.02 16.53
CA GLN A 130 11.18 -9.90 16.23
C GLN A 130 11.82 -9.31 17.49
N GLY A 131 12.83 -10.03 18.03
CA GLY A 131 13.54 -9.62 19.24
C GLY A 131 14.08 -8.20 19.15
N ALA A 132 14.87 -7.75 20.11
CA ALA A 132 15.47 -6.44 20.41
C ALA A 132 15.49 -5.26 19.39
N ASP A 133 15.09 -5.47 18.13
CA ASP A 133 15.08 -4.49 17.02
C ASP A 133 13.64 -3.98 16.68
N SER A 134 12.65 -4.23 17.55
CA SER A 134 11.24 -3.87 17.30
C SER A 134 10.98 -2.35 17.33
N SER A 135 11.90 -1.55 17.86
CA SER A 135 11.78 -0.10 17.90
C SER A 135 13.02 0.60 17.37
N ILE A 136 12.84 1.59 16.50
CA ILE A 136 13.91 2.45 16.01
C ILE A 136 13.63 3.86 16.50
N ARG A 137 14.59 4.48 17.18
CA ARG A 137 14.59 5.92 17.46
C ARG A 137 15.73 6.60 16.71
N ARG A 138 15.42 7.68 16.01
CA ARG A 138 16.37 8.51 15.26
C ARG A 138 15.92 9.97 15.39
N GLY A 139 16.55 10.72 16.30
CA GLY A 139 16.11 12.06 16.62
C GLY A 139 14.62 12.12 16.93
N ASP A 140 13.89 12.91 16.18
CA ASP A 140 12.43 13.08 16.29
C ASP A 140 11.61 11.90 15.76
N LEU A 141 12.24 10.94 15.05
CA LEU A 141 11.58 9.76 14.52
C LEU A 141 11.53 8.63 15.54
N ALA A 142 10.35 8.08 15.78
CA ALA A 142 10.16 6.81 16.49
C ALA A 142 9.35 5.85 15.62
N ILE A 143 9.87 4.64 15.41
CA ILE A 143 9.21 3.56 14.66
C ILE A 143 9.01 2.38 15.60
N ASP A 144 7.79 1.88 15.67
CA ASP A 144 7.43 0.65 16.37
C ASP A 144 6.92 -0.34 15.31
N THR A 145 7.72 -1.40 15.07
CA THR A 145 7.39 -2.40 14.06
C THR A 145 6.33 -3.38 14.54
N GLU A 146 6.15 -3.56 15.84
CA GLU A 146 5.10 -4.44 16.39
C GLU A 146 3.72 -3.79 16.29
N ARG A 147 3.66 -2.47 16.53
CA ARG A 147 2.42 -1.69 16.46
C ARG A 147 2.16 -1.07 15.10
N MET A 148 3.11 -1.20 14.17
CA MET A 148 3.06 -0.54 12.86
C MET A 148 2.86 0.96 12.95
N SER A 149 3.45 1.58 13.96
CA SER A 149 3.30 3.00 14.19
C SER A 149 4.61 3.76 13.96
N ILE A 150 4.47 4.92 13.36
CA ILE A 150 5.54 5.89 13.22
C ILE A 150 5.10 7.19 13.87
N HIS A 151 5.98 7.75 14.67
CA HIS A 151 5.81 9.06 15.29
C HIS A 151 6.94 9.98 14.85
N TRP A 152 6.59 11.23 14.66
CA TRP A 152 7.51 12.33 14.43
C TRP A 152 7.23 13.41 15.48
N GLN A 153 8.24 13.76 16.30
CA GLN A 153 8.06 14.68 17.43
C GLN A 153 6.87 14.26 18.32
N ASP A 154 6.82 12.97 18.65
CA ASP A 154 5.74 12.32 19.42
C ASP A 154 4.33 12.36 18.80
N HIS A 155 4.15 12.92 17.59
CA HIS A 155 2.90 12.91 16.85
C HIS A 155 2.84 11.71 15.90
N ALA A 156 1.72 10.99 15.91
CA ALA A 156 1.52 9.84 15.03
C ALA A 156 1.46 10.27 13.56
N VAL A 157 2.26 9.62 12.70
CA VAL A 157 2.24 9.82 11.25
C VAL A 157 1.40 8.72 10.61
N GLY A 158 0.23 9.05 10.07
CA GLY A 158 -0.71 8.10 9.46
C GLY A 158 -0.20 7.56 8.12
N LEU A 159 0.66 6.56 8.14
CA LEU A 159 1.20 5.91 6.95
C LEU A 159 0.40 4.67 6.56
N THR A 160 0.34 4.36 5.25
CA THR A 160 -0.14 3.06 4.77
C THR A 160 0.94 1.99 4.96
N LEU A 161 0.57 0.73 4.76
CA LEU A 161 1.48 -0.40 4.89
C LEU A 161 2.77 -0.23 4.08
N THR A 162 2.64 0.11 2.80
CA THR A 162 3.79 0.34 1.92
C THR A 162 4.63 1.54 2.35
N GLU A 163 4.00 2.64 2.73
CA GLU A 163 4.71 3.83 3.22
C GLU A 163 5.50 3.58 4.49
N PHE A 164 4.92 2.83 5.43
CA PHE A 164 5.60 2.43 6.66
C PHE A 164 6.92 1.71 6.36
N TRP A 165 6.87 0.69 5.49
CA TRP A 165 8.07 -0.08 5.15
C TRP A 165 9.11 0.72 4.38
N LEU A 166 8.71 1.65 3.54
CA LEU A 166 9.64 2.56 2.86
C LEU A 166 10.37 3.47 3.86
N VAL A 167 9.65 4.04 4.83
CA VAL A 167 10.28 4.86 5.89
C VAL A 167 11.20 4.01 6.74
N HIS A 168 10.73 2.83 7.21
CA HIS A 168 11.53 1.90 7.99
C HIS A 168 12.84 1.53 7.27
N ALA A 169 12.78 1.18 5.97
CA ALA A 169 13.95 0.80 5.19
C ALA A 169 15.01 1.91 5.10
N MET A 170 14.57 3.16 4.98
CA MET A 170 15.48 4.32 4.92
C MET A 170 16.02 4.66 6.31
N ALA A 171 15.16 4.69 7.32
CA ALA A 171 15.52 5.10 8.68
C ALA A 171 16.34 4.06 9.45
N ARG A 172 16.27 2.78 9.06
CA ARG A 172 17.08 1.71 9.69
C ARG A 172 18.58 1.97 9.58
N TYR A 173 19.02 2.59 8.48
CA TYR A 173 20.42 2.92 8.21
C TYR A 173 20.54 4.37 7.72
N PRO A 174 20.47 5.37 8.63
CA PRO A 174 20.54 6.77 8.25
C PRO A 174 21.81 7.09 7.44
N GLY A 175 21.71 8.03 6.51
CA GLY A 175 22.81 8.40 5.61
C GLY A 175 23.02 7.45 4.44
N HIS A 176 22.57 6.20 4.51
CA HIS A 176 22.71 5.24 3.42
C HIS A 176 21.68 5.50 2.32
N VAL A 177 22.15 5.63 1.09
CA VAL A 177 21.28 5.75 -0.07
C VAL A 177 20.67 4.38 -0.37
N LYS A 178 19.35 4.33 -0.44
CA LYS A 178 18.60 3.18 -0.93
C LYS A 178 18.13 3.47 -2.35
N ASN A 179 18.55 2.65 -3.31
CA ASN A 179 18.03 2.74 -4.66
C ASN A 179 16.58 2.25 -4.72
N ARG A 180 15.88 2.50 -5.84
CA ARG A 180 14.48 2.12 -5.98
C ARG A 180 14.25 0.64 -5.80
N GLN A 181 15.13 -0.21 -6.36
CA GLN A 181 15.04 -1.66 -6.21
C GLN A 181 15.17 -2.09 -4.74
N GLN A 182 16.13 -1.54 -4.00
CA GLN A 182 16.29 -1.83 -2.57
C GLN A 182 15.09 -1.37 -1.73
N LEU A 183 14.43 -0.28 -2.11
CA LEU A 183 13.20 0.18 -1.47
C LEU A 183 12.03 -0.75 -1.80
N MET A 184 11.92 -1.20 -3.05
CA MET A 184 10.94 -2.21 -3.46
C MET A 184 11.14 -3.53 -2.71
N ASP A 185 12.38 -4.01 -2.62
CA ASP A 185 12.70 -5.24 -1.90
C ASP A 185 12.39 -5.11 -0.40
N ALA A 186 12.75 -3.98 0.21
CA ALA A 186 12.47 -3.71 1.63
C ALA A 186 10.96 -3.60 1.90
N ALA A 187 10.22 -2.96 1.00
CA ALA A 187 8.78 -2.97 1.01
C ALA A 187 8.19 -4.29 0.51
N GLN A 188 9.00 -5.30 0.16
CA GLN A 188 8.61 -6.60 -0.41
C GLN A 188 7.58 -6.46 -1.54
N THR A 189 7.75 -5.47 -2.39
CA THR A 189 6.84 -5.13 -3.47
C THR A 189 7.57 -5.09 -4.80
N VAL A 190 6.88 -5.36 -5.89
CA VAL A 190 7.39 -5.23 -7.26
C VAL A 190 6.75 -3.99 -7.87
N LEU A 191 7.03 -2.82 -7.32
CA LEU A 191 6.53 -1.54 -7.84
C LEU A 191 7.38 -1.10 -9.04
N ASP A 192 6.82 -0.26 -9.90
CA ASP A 192 7.61 0.46 -10.87
C ASP A 192 8.28 1.70 -10.25
N ASP A 193 9.19 2.32 -10.99
CA ASP A 193 9.96 3.49 -10.55
C ASP A 193 9.07 4.70 -10.23
N ASN A 194 7.96 4.87 -10.95
CA ASN A 194 7.02 5.97 -10.77
C ASN A 194 6.21 5.80 -9.49
N THR A 195 5.86 4.56 -9.16
CA THR A 195 5.14 4.21 -7.94
C THR A 195 5.96 4.55 -6.70
N ILE A 196 7.25 4.21 -6.65
CA ILE A 196 8.13 4.60 -5.52
C ILE A 196 8.19 6.12 -5.35
N THR A 197 8.35 6.85 -6.45
CA THR A 197 8.40 8.32 -6.41
C THR A 197 7.10 8.91 -5.84
N SER A 198 5.96 8.35 -6.23
CA SER A 198 4.64 8.76 -5.73
C SER A 198 4.47 8.50 -4.24
N HIS A 199 4.90 7.33 -3.75
CA HIS A 199 4.91 7.02 -2.32
C HIS A 199 5.80 7.98 -1.53
N ILE A 200 7.02 8.25 -1.99
CA ILE A 200 7.93 9.19 -1.30
C ILE A 200 7.35 10.61 -1.23
N LYS A 201 6.72 11.10 -2.31
CA LYS A 201 6.02 12.40 -2.29
C LYS A 201 4.90 12.42 -1.24
N ARG A 202 4.12 11.35 -1.15
CA ARG A 202 3.03 11.23 -0.19
C ARG A 202 3.53 11.13 1.26
N ILE A 203 4.57 10.35 1.49
CA ILE A 203 5.25 10.25 2.80
C ILE A 203 5.70 11.64 3.25
N ARG A 204 6.48 12.35 2.44
CA ARG A 204 6.95 13.71 2.78
C ARG A 204 5.79 14.64 3.14
N ARG A 205 4.70 14.63 2.36
CA ARG A 205 3.53 15.48 2.65
C ARG A 205 2.90 15.17 4.00
N LYS A 206 2.88 13.90 4.42
CA LYS A 206 2.33 13.50 5.73
C LYS A 206 3.22 13.97 6.88
N PHE A 207 4.53 13.91 6.73
CA PHE A 207 5.46 14.47 7.72
C PHE A 207 5.39 16.01 7.76
N VAL A 208 5.35 16.67 6.60
CA VAL A 208 5.22 18.14 6.50
C VAL A 208 3.91 18.65 7.12
N ALA A 209 2.85 17.84 7.13
CA ALA A 209 1.60 18.20 7.80
C ALA A 209 1.75 18.26 9.34
N ILE A 210 2.77 17.59 9.90
CA ILE A 210 3.09 17.64 11.34
C ILE A 210 4.17 18.68 11.60
N ASP A 211 5.21 18.71 10.77
CA ASP A 211 6.36 19.61 10.89
C ASP A 211 6.65 20.27 9.54
N ALA A 212 6.33 21.55 9.41
CA ALA A 212 6.52 22.31 8.16
C ALA A 212 7.99 22.37 7.69
N ASN A 213 8.96 22.13 8.59
CA ASN A 213 10.38 22.12 8.29
C ASN A 213 10.93 20.72 8.01
N PHE A 214 10.09 19.70 7.92
CA PHE A 214 10.52 18.31 7.68
C PHE A 214 11.32 18.17 6.38
N ASP A 215 12.58 17.75 6.47
CA ASP A 215 13.49 17.52 5.35
C ASP A 215 14.30 16.21 5.48
N ALA A 216 14.00 15.37 6.49
CA ALA A 216 14.76 14.17 6.82
C ALA A 216 14.83 13.12 5.69
N ILE A 217 13.98 13.18 4.66
CA ILE A 217 14.06 12.30 3.50
C ILE A 217 14.69 13.06 2.32
N ALA A 218 15.96 12.77 2.01
CA ALA A 218 16.66 13.37 0.88
C ALA A 218 16.54 12.53 -0.40
N THR A 219 16.42 13.22 -1.55
CA THR A 219 16.57 12.60 -2.87
C THR A 219 18.02 12.68 -3.29
N VAL A 220 18.61 11.55 -3.69
CA VAL A 220 19.94 11.50 -4.31
C VAL A 220 19.74 11.21 -5.80
N TYR A 221 19.86 12.24 -6.62
CA TYR A 221 19.55 12.18 -8.05
C TYR A 221 20.31 11.03 -8.73
N GLY A 222 19.60 10.26 -9.53
CA GLY A 222 20.13 9.08 -10.22
C GLY A 222 20.40 7.86 -9.33
N MET A 223 20.35 7.98 -7.99
CA MET A 223 20.70 6.91 -7.08
C MET A 223 19.53 6.43 -6.20
N GLY A 224 18.62 7.32 -5.78
CA GLY A 224 17.48 6.94 -4.94
C GLY A 224 17.20 7.91 -3.79
N TYR A 225 16.91 7.37 -2.62
CA TYR A 225 16.50 8.12 -1.45
C TYR A 225 17.27 7.69 -0.20
N ARG A 226 17.39 8.59 0.77
CA ARG A 226 17.96 8.28 2.07
C ARG A 226 17.26 9.03 3.19
N TRP A 227 17.27 8.47 4.37
CA TRP A 227 17.01 9.21 5.60
C TRP A 227 18.30 9.95 6.00
N LEU A 228 18.20 11.24 6.29
CA LEU A 228 19.36 12.02 6.72
C LEU A 228 19.81 11.52 8.11
N SER A 229 21.12 11.43 8.31
CA SER A 229 21.71 11.32 9.64
C SER A 229 21.74 12.71 10.26
N GLU A 230 21.26 12.84 11.47
CA GLU A 230 21.54 14.02 12.30
C GLU A 230 23.05 14.22 12.48
#